data_a181b4ee22993281c9e2a6b47605c131
#
_entry.id   a181b4ee22993281c9e2a6b47605c131
#
_cell.length_a   1.000
_cell.length_b   1.000
_cell.length_c   1.000
_cell.angle_alpha   90.00
_cell.angle_beta   90.00
_cell.angle_gamma   90.00
#
_symmetry.space_group_name_H-M   'P 1'
#
loop_
_entity.id
_entity.type
_entity.pdbx_description
1 polymer ?
#
loop_
_entity_poly.entity_id
_entity_poly.type
_entity_poly.pdbx_seq_one_letter_code
_entity_poly.pdbx_strand_id
1 'polypeptide(L)'
;SRLFLIAGPCVIEGYDRTLMIGREVKRICEKLGVQYIFKASFDKANRSSYHSFRGPGLEEGLRILKSIKKELDVPVLSDVHDVTQLEKAAEVLDMLQIPAFLCRQTDLVYGAAMTGKPVNVKKGQFMAPEDVKNVLNKMEEAHNPNLAVTERGVSFGYHNLVVDMRSFPMMRKFGYPVIYDATHSVQLPGAMGTVTGGQRDMIP
;
A
#
# COMPACT_ATOMS: atom_id res chain seq x y z
N SER A 1 -14.67 -12.87 9.21
CA SER A 1 -14.34 -11.78 8.27
C SER A 1 -14.18 -12.35 6.88
N ARG A 2 -14.72 -11.67 5.86
CA ARG A 2 -14.48 -12.08 4.47
C ARG A 2 -13.09 -11.63 4.02
N LEU A 3 -12.43 -12.45 3.21
CA LEU A 3 -11.18 -12.09 2.55
C LEU A 3 -11.44 -10.98 1.53
N PHE A 4 -10.52 -10.03 1.41
CA PHE A 4 -10.51 -9.03 0.35
C PHE A 4 -9.12 -8.98 -0.31
N LEU A 5 -9.07 -8.57 -1.56
CA LEU A 5 -7.84 -8.43 -2.34
C LEU A 5 -7.58 -6.95 -2.63
N ILE A 6 -6.36 -6.50 -2.33
CA ILE A 6 -5.81 -5.23 -2.80
C ILE A 6 -4.81 -5.55 -3.90
N ALA A 7 -5.12 -5.18 -5.14
CA ALA A 7 -4.26 -5.48 -6.29
C ALA A 7 -4.39 -4.45 -7.40
N GLY A 8 -3.37 -4.41 -8.27
CA GLY A 8 -3.28 -3.52 -9.42
C GLY A 8 -1.83 -3.31 -9.83
N PRO A 9 -1.55 -2.46 -10.83
CA PRO A 9 -0.18 -2.17 -11.24
C PRO A 9 0.58 -1.46 -10.13
N CYS A 10 1.85 -1.80 -9.97
CA CYS A 10 2.69 -1.20 -8.92
C CYS A 10 2.75 0.33 -9.03
N VAL A 11 2.75 0.85 -10.26
CA VAL A 11 2.74 2.28 -10.61
C VAL A 11 1.83 2.51 -11.82
N ILE A 12 1.21 3.67 -11.89
CA ILE A 12 0.40 4.07 -13.04
C ILE A 12 1.32 4.35 -14.23
N GLU A 13 1.21 3.57 -15.30
CA GLU A 13 1.95 3.74 -16.56
C GLU A 13 1.05 4.28 -17.70
N GLY A 14 -0.06 4.89 -17.37
CA GLY A 14 -1.07 5.41 -18.28
C GLY A 14 -2.44 4.79 -18.02
N TYR A 15 -3.47 5.46 -18.53
CA TYR A 15 -4.87 5.09 -18.25
C TYR A 15 -5.24 3.70 -18.79
N ASP A 16 -5.02 3.46 -20.08
CA ASP A 16 -5.49 2.23 -20.75
C ASP A 16 -4.90 0.96 -20.14
N ARG A 17 -3.59 0.97 -19.90
CA ARG A 17 -2.89 -0.16 -19.26
C ARG A 17 -3.39 -0.39 -17.84
N THR A 18 -3.58 0.69 -17.08
CA THR A 18 -4.07 0.66 -15.72
C THR A 18 -5.49 0.09 -15.67
N LEU A 19 -6.37 0.53 -16.56
CA LEU A 19 -7.73 0.04 -16.67
C LEU A 19 -7.79 -1.44 -17.08
N MET A 20 -7.01 -1.84 -18.07
CA MET A 20 -6.95 -3.23 -18.54
C MET A 20 -6.60 -4.19 -17.40
N ILE A 21 -5.58 -3.86 -16.60
CA ILE A 21 -5.17 -4.66 -15.44
C ILE A 21 -6.31 -4.71 -14.40
N GLY A 22 -6.92 -3.55 -14.11
CA GLY A 22 -8.02 -3.47 -13.14
C GLY A 22 -9.23 -4.30 -13.54
N ARG A 23 -9.61 -4.27 -14.82
CA ARG A 23 -10.72 -5.08 -15.37
C ARG A 23 -10.45 -6.58 -15.20
N GLU A 24 -9.26 -7.04 -15.52
CA GLU A 24 -8.94 -8.46 -15.42
C GLU A 24 -8.92 -8.92 -13.96
N VAL A 25 -8.33 -8.16 -13.04
CA VAL A 25 -8.35 -8.49 -11.61
C VAL A 25 -9.79 -8.48 -11.07
N LYS A 26 -10.61 -7.49 -11.43
CA LYS A 26 -12.03 -7.44 -11.05
C LYS A 26 -12.77 -8.69 -11.49
N ARG A 27 -12.63 -9.07 -12.76
CA ARG A 27 -13.25 -10.29 -13.33
C ARG A 27 -12.88 -11.55 -12.54
N ILE A 28 -11.60 -11.66 -12.13
CA ILE A 28 -11.13 -12.80 -11.33
C ILE A 28 -11.77 -12.77 -9.93
N CYS A 29 -11.79 -11.60 -9.29
CA CYS A 29 -12.37 -11.42 -7.95
C CYS A 29 -13.88 -11.74 -7.94
N GLU A 30 -14.62 -11.28 -8.94
CA GLU A 30 -16.04 -11.59 -9.10
C GLU A 30 -16.29 -13.10 -9.23
N LYS A 31 -15.49 -13.78 -10.07
CA LYS A 31 -15.57 -15.24 -10.24
C LYS A 31 -15.31 -16.00 -8.94
N LEU A 32 -14.43 -15.47 -8.08
CA LEU A 32 -14.04 -16.09 -6.80
C LEU A 32 -14.88 -15.62 -5.60
N GLY A 33 -15.78 -14.65 -5.80
CA GLY A 33 -16.55 -14.06 -4.69
C GLY A 33 -15.68 -13.29 -3.69
N VAL A 34 -14.53 -12.75 -4.11
CA VAL A 34 -13.59 -11.98 -3.28
C VAL A 34 -13.84 -10.49 -3.47
N GLN A 35 -13.88 -9.74 -2.39
CA GLN A 35 -13.97 -8.29 -2.46
C GLN A 35 -12.68 -7.70 -3.04
N TYR A 36 -12.80 -6.70 -3.90
CA TYR A 36 -11.67 -6.09 -4.60
C TYR A 36 -11.52 -4.62 -4.26
N ILE A 37 -10.28 -4.21 -3.95
CA ILE A 37 -9.85 -2.82 -3.84
C ILE A 37 -8.74 -2.62 -4.89
N PHE A 38 -8.98 -1.74 -5.85
CA PHE A 38 -7.98 -1.42 -6.85
C PHE A 38 -6.86 -0.59 -6.26
N LYS A 39 -5.60 -0.97 -6.53
CA LYS A 39 -4.41 -0.25 -6.05
C LYS A 39 -3.47 0.09 -7.19
N ALA A 40 -3.08 1.36 -7.27
CA ALA A 40 -1.93 1.79 -8.07
C ALA A 40 -1.29 3.03 -7.45
N SER A 41 0.04 3.15 -7.51
CA SER A 41 0.72 4.33 -7.01
C SER A 41 0.81 5.40 -8.10
N PHE A 42 0.48 6.64 -7.77
CA PHE A 42 0.67 7.78 -8.67
C PHE A 42 2.11 8.28 -8.67
N ASP A 43 2.89 7.95 -7.64
CA ASP A 43 4.32 8.24 -7.55
C ASP A 43 5.06 7.09 -6.83
N LYS A 44 6.26 6.81 -7.24
CA LYS A 44 7.24 5.96 -6.58
C LYS A 44 8.38 6.80 -6.04
N ALA A 45 8.12 7.51 -4.94
CA ALA A 45 9.01 8.50 -4.36
C ALA A 45 10.36 7.94 -3.87
N ASN A 46 10.47 6.63 -3.67
CA ASN A 46 11.64 5.95 -3.10
C ASN A 46 12.46 5.14 -4.13
N ARG A 47 12.42 5.50 -5.41
CA ARG A 47 13.25 4.84 -6.43
C ARG A 47 14.74 4.96 -6.12
N SER A 48 15.49 3.89 -6.38
CA SER A 48 16.96 3.86 -6.16
C SER A 48 17.72 4.77 -7.14
N SER A 49 17.24 4.94 -8.37
CA SER A 49 17.82 5.84 -9.35
C SER A 49 16.96 7.08 -9.57
N TYR A 50 17.57 8.25 -9.63
CA TYR A 50 16.90 9.50 -9.94
C TYR A 50 16.20 9.48 -11.31
N HIS A 51 16.74 8.74 -12.27
CA HIS A 51 16.21 8.63 -13.65
C HIS A 51 15.12 7.56 -13.81
N SER A 52 14.81 6.79 -12.75
CA SER A 52 13.76 5.77 -12.84
C SER A 52 12.39 6.39 -13.00
N PHE A 53 11.54 5.74 -13.80
CA PHE A 53 10.14 6.15 -13.93
C PHE A 53 9.42 6.09 -12.58
N ARG A 54 8.82 7.21 -12.19
CA ARG A 54 8.16 7.36 -10.90
C ARG A 54 6.64 7.28 -10.96
N GLY A 55 6.05 7.47 -12.11
CA GLY A 55 4.60 7.60 -12.30
C GLY A 55 4.21 8.98 -12.83
N PRO A 56 2.90 9.22 -13.03
CA PRO A 56 2.40 10.47 -13.60
C PRO A 56 2.38 11.65 -12.61
N GLY A 57 2.65 11.42 -11.33
CA GLY A 57 2.51 12.42 -10.27
C GLY A 57 1.09 12.52 -9.71
N LEU A 58 0.92 13.40 -8.71
CA LEU A 58 -0.31 13.50 -7.90
C LEU A 58 -1.54 13.81 -8.76
N GLU A 59 -1.54 14.94 -9.48
CA GLU A 59 -2.73 15.46 -10.15
C GLU A 59 -3.24 14.48 -11.23
N GLU A 60 -2.35 14.09 -12.14
CA GLU A 60 -2.71 13.17 -13.22
C GLU A 60 -3.01 11.77 -12.69
N GLY A 61 -2.28 11.31 -11.68
CA GLY A 61 -2.53 10.02 -11.05
C GLY A 61 -3.89 9.94 -10.37
N LEU A 62 -4.28 10.99 -9.65
CA LEU A 62 -5.61 11.06 -9.02
C LEU A 62 -6.72 11.14 -10.08
N ARG A 63 -6.50 11.87 -11.18
CA ARG A 63 -7.45 11.93 -12.31
C ARG A 63 -7.68 10.52 -12.90
N ILE A 64 -6.60 9.77 -13.11
CA ILE A 64 -6.68 8.39 -13.61
C ILE A 64 -7.41 7.49 -12.59
N LEU A 65 -7.04 7.53 -11.31
CA LEU A 65 -7.67 6.73 -10.27
C LEU A 65 -9.17 7.03 -10.13
N LYS A 66 -9.57 8.29 -10.23
CA LYS A 66 -10.98 8.70 -10.24
C LYS A 66 -11.75 8.08 -11.41
N SER A 67 -11.15 8.04 -12.59
CA SER A 67 -11.73 7.43 -13.77
C SER A 67 -11.83 5.90 -13.63
N ILE A 68 -10.77 5.25 -13.13
CA ILE A 68 -10.76 3.80 -12.84
C ILE A 68 -11.85 3.44 -11.83
N LYS A 69 -11.95 4.19 -10.74
CA LYS A 69 -12.99 4.01 -9.72
C LYS A 69 -14.38 4.02 -10.31
N LYS A 70 -14.67 5.02 -11.15
CA LYS A 70 -15.97 5.15 -11.81
C LYS A 70 -16.25 4.01 -12.79
N GLU A 71 -15.25 3.64 -13.59
CA GLU A 71 -15.44 2.66 -14.66
C GLU A 71 -15.49 1.23 -14.15
N LEU A 72 -14.70 0.91 -13.13
CA LEU A 72 -14.67 -0.43 -12.54
C LEU A 72 -15.70 -0.60 -11.42
N ASP A 73 -16.27 0.47 -10.90
CA ASP A 73 -17.15 0.45 -9.72
C ASP A 73 -16.50 -0.33 -8.56
N VAL A 74 -15.27 0.04 -8.21
CA VAL A 74 -14.50 -0.54 -7.10
C VAL A 74 -13.83 0.55 -6.27
N PRO A 75 -13.61 0.33 -4.97
CA PRO A 75 -12.79 1.22 -4.17
C PRO A 75 -11.36 1.32 -4.71
N VAL A 76 -10.76 2.51 -4.58
CA VAL A 76 -9.39 2.76 -5.05
C VAL A 76 -8.48 3.19 -3.91
N LEU A 77 -7.22 2.72 -3.99
CA LEU A 77 -6.17 2.99 -3.02
C LEU A 77 -4.88 3.42 -3.73
N SER A 78 -4.16 4.38 -3.13
CA SER A 78 -2.80 4.75 -3.54
C SER A 78 -1.94 5.12 -2.34
N ASP A 79 -0.62 5.08 -2.53
CA ASP A 79 0.34 5.59 -1.55
C ASP A 79 0.28 7.13 -1.52
N VAL A 80 0.45 7.72 -0.33
CA VAL A 80 0.72 9.14 -0.09
C VAL A 80 2.07 9.28 0.59
N HIS A 81 2.82 10.33 0.25
CA HIS A 81 4.23 10.46 0.64
C HIS A 81 4.53 11.72 1.44
N ASP A 82 3.62 12.70 1.39
CA ASP A 82 3.77 14.00 2.03
C ASP A 82 2.42 14.52 2.53
N VAL A 83 2.43 15.32 3.59
CA VAL A 83 1.20 15.88 4.18
C VAL A 83 0.45 16.78 3.21
N THR A 84 1.14 17.45 2.29
CA THR A 84 0.53 18.32 1.27
C THR A 84 -0.29 17.56 0.23
N GLN A 85 -0.15 16.25 0.15
CA GLN A 85 -0.92 15.40 -0.77
C GLN A 85 -2.26 14.94 -0.19
N LEU A 86 -2.40 14.98 1.15
CA LEU A 86 -3.47 14.29 1.87
C LEU A 86 -4.87 14.78 1.50
N GLU A 87 -5.07 16.08 1.45
CA GLU A 87 -6.39 16.68 1.14
C GLU A 87 -6.87 16.23 -0.24
N LYS A 88 -6.06 16.48 -1.28
CA LYS A 88 -6.41 16.08 -2.66
C LYS A 88 -6.57 14.58 -2.83
N ALA A 89 -5.69 13.80 -2.20
CA ALA A 89 -5.78 12.33 -2.25
C ALA A 89 -7.08 11.83 -1.61
N ALA A 90 -7.48 12.40 -0.48
CA ALA A 90 -8.71 12.02 0.23
C ALA A 90 -10.00 12.34 -0.53
N GLU A 91 -10.00 13.33 -1.45
CA GLU A 91 -11.16 13.60 -2.31
C GLU A 91 -11.46 12.46 -3.29
N VAL A 92 -10.44 11.70 -3.70
CA VAL A 92 -10.54 10.68 -4.74
C VAL A 92 -10.46 9.27 -4.17
N LEU A 93 -9.48 9.04 -3.29
CA LEU A 93 -9.18 7.70 -2.77
C LEU A 93 -10.20 7.28 -1.71
N ASP A 94 -10.53 5.99 -1.71
CA ASP A 94 -11.35 5.36 -0.67
C ASP A 94 -10.52 4.87 0.50
N MET A 95 -9.22 4.64 0.29
CA MET A 95 -8.26 4.26 1.29
C MET A 95 -6.91 4.90 0.99
N LEU A 96 -6.27 5.49 1.98
CA LEU A 96 -4.91 6.01 1.90
C LEU A 96 -3.91 4.93 2.34
N GLN A 97 -2.74 4.88 1.71
CA GLN A 97 -1.67 3.99 2.14
C GLN A 97 -0.41 4.77 2.52
N ILE A 98 0.15 4.48 3.67
CA ILE A 98 1.46 4.99 4.09
C ILE A 98 2.53 3.97 3.72
N PRO A 99 3.53 4.33 2.89
CA PRO A 99 4.64 3.44 2.53
C PRO A 99 5.46 3.02 3.75
N ALA A 100 6.11 1.86 3.65
CA ALA A 100 6.87 1.27 4.75
C ALA A 100 8.00 2.19 5.27
N PHE A 101 8.70 2.90 4.41
CA PHE A 101 9.77 3.83 4.82
C PHE A 101 9.25 5.04 5.59
N LEU A 102 7.99 5.41 5.40
CA LEU A 102 7.36 6.59 6.02
C LEU A 102 6.44 6.23 7.20
N CYS A 103 6.38 4.96 7.59
CA CYS A 103 5.43 4.47 8.60
C CYS A 103 5.60 5.09 9.99
N ARG A 104 6.75 5.72 10.29
CA ARG A 104 7.02 6.40 11.56
C ARG A 104 6.90 7.93 11.49
N GLN A 105 6.67 8.52 10.31
CA GLN A 105 6.54 9.98 10.15
C GLN A 105 5.24 10.47 10.79
N THR A 106 5.37 11.10 11.95
CA THR A 106 4.22 11.44 12.79
C THR A 106 3.20 12.31 12.06
N ASP A 107 3.65 13.38 11.42
CA ASP A 107 2.74 14.33 10.75
C ASP A 107 2.00 13.68 9.58
N LEU A 108 2.68 12.81 8.81
CA LEU A 108 2.06 12.09 7.70
C LEU A 108 1.03 11.05 8.19
N VAL A 109 1.41 10.27 9.21
CA VAL A 109 0.56 9.20 9.76
C VAL A 109 -0.68 9.79 10.43
N TYR A 110 -0.50 10.80 11.28
CA TYR A 110 -1.58 11.50 11.95
C TYR A 110 -2.47 12.25 10.95
N GLY A 111 -1.86 13.01 10.03
CA GLY A 111 -2.57 13.76 9.01
C GLY A 111 -3.40 12.86 8.09
N ALA A 112 -2.88 11.69 7.71
CA ALA A 112 -3.65 10.73 6.93
C ALA A 112 -4.89 10.24 7.70
N ALA A 113 -4.75 9.93 8.99
CA ALA A 113 -5.88 9.54 9.84
C ALA A 113 -6.91 10.66 10.00
N MET A 114 -6.46 11.93 10.11
CA MET A 114 -7.33 13.11 10.19
C MET A 114 -8.21 13.34 8.96
N THR A 115 -7.87 12.75 7.81
CA THR A 115 -8.74 12.82 6.62
C THR A 115 -10.08 12.09 6.81
N GLY A 116 -10.23 11.26 7.84
CA GLY A 116 -11.39 10.39 8.07
C GLY A 116 -11.48 9.19 7.12
N LYS A 117 -10.58 9.08 6.15
CA LYS A 117 -10.52 7.92 5.25
C LYS A 117 -9.91 6.70 5.94
N PRO A 118 -10.25 5.49 5.52
CA PRO A 118 -9.50 4.30 5.88
C PRO A 118 -8.01 4.48 5.57
N VAL A 119 -7.13 4.12 6.51
CA VAL A 119 -5.67 4.23 6.35
C VAL A 119 -5.01 2.89 6.55
N ASN A 120 -4.25 2.46 5.56
CA ASN A 120 -3.37 1.30 5.65
C ASN A 120 -1.91 1.74 5.84
N VAL A 121 -1.27 1.29 6.89
CA VAL A 121 0.17 1.54 7.09
C VAL A 121 0.95 0.27 6.79
N LYS A 122 1.89 0.36 5.86
CA LYS A 122 2.84 -0.73 5.62
C LYS A 122 3.90 -0.73 6.70
N LYS A 123 4.02 -1.84 7.43
CA LYS A 123 5.05 -2.01 8.46
C LYS A 123 6.44 -1.83 7.85
N GLY A 124 7.26 -0.99 8.45
CA GLY A 124 8.66 -0.81 8.03
C GLY A 124 9.47 -2.10 8.14
N GLN A 125 10.39 -2.31 7.21
CA GLN A 125 11.27 -3.48 7.18
C GLN A 125 12.21 -3.57 8.40
N PHE A 126 12.32 -2.48 9.15
CA PHE A 126 13.14 -2.31 10.35
C PHE A 126 12.36 -2.48 11.66
N MET A 127 11.04 -2.74 11.58
CA MET A 127 10.14 -2.76 12.73
C MET A 127 9.83 -4.18 13.18
N ALA A 128 9.82 -4.39 14.50
CA ALA A 128 9.18 -5.54 15.09
C ALA A 128 7.63 -5.44 14.97
N PRO A 129 6.90 -6.56 14.94
CA PRO A 129 5.44 -6.55 14.87
C PRO A 129 4.79 -5.75 16.01
N GLU A 130 5.36 -5.80 17.21
CA GLU A 130 4.87 -5.10 18.40
C GLU A 130 4.99 -3.58 18.28
N ASP A 131 6.01 -3.09 17.59
CA ASP A 131 6.24 -1.65 17.41
C ASP A 131 5.18 -0.96 16.56
N VAL A 132 4.39 -1.75 15.81
CA VAL A 132 3.24 -1.24 15.04
C VAL A 132 2.22 -0.56 15.96
N LYS A 133 2.11 -0.98 17.22
CA LYS A 133 1.23 -0.32 18.19
C LYS A 133 1.53 1.18 18.33
N ASN A 134 2.80 1.58 18.27
CA ASN A 134 3.18 2.99 18.34
C ASN A 134 2.69 3.81 17.14
N VAL A 135 2.63 3.17 15.96
CA VAL A 135 2.08 3.80 14.76
C VAL A 135 0.56 3.92 14.86
N LEU A 136 -0.10 2.85 15.29
CA LEU A 136 -1.55 2.83 15.51
C LEU A 136 -1.99 3.86 16.52
N ASN A 137 -1.28 4.01 17.65
CA ASN A 137 -1.57 5.03 18.66
C ASN A 137 -1.60 6.44 18.06
N LYS A 138 -0.66 6.78 17.18
CA LYS A 138 -0.67 8.10 16.50
C LYS A 138 -1.93 8.33 15.65
N MET A 139 -2.44 7.28 15.03
CA MET A 139 -3.66 7.35 14.22
C MET A 139 -4.93 7.33 15.08
N GLU A 140 -4.90 6.64 16.22
CA GLU A 140 -5.97 6.62 17.20
C GLU A 140 -6.21 8.02 17.80
N GLU A 141 -5.16 8.83 17.97
CA GLU A 141 -5.26 10.25 18.41
C GLU A 141 -6.10 11.10 17.43
N ALA A 142 -6.20 10.71 16.16
CA ALA A 142 -7.08 11.34 15.17
C ALA A 142 -8.53 10.83 15.25
N HIS A 143 -8.86 9.97 16.19
CA HIS A 143 -10.17 9.32 16.36
C HIS A 143 -10.68 8.59 15.11
N ASN A 144 -9.78 8.08 14.28
CA ASN A 144 -10.14 7.34 13.09
C ASN A 144 -10.17 5.83 13.40
N PRO A 145 -11.36 5.19 13.36
CA PRO A 145 -11.47 3.75 13.66
C PRO A 145 -11.10 2.85 12.46
N ASN A 146 -10.92 3.43 11.28
CA ASN A 146 -10.76 2.69 10.03
C ASN A 146 -9.28 2.52 9.67
N LEU A 147 -8.56 1.75 10.48
CA LEU A 147 -7.13 1.52 10.33
C LEU A 147 -6.84 0.09 9.89
N ALA A 148 -5.76 -0.09 9.14
CA ALA A 148 -5.21 -1.40 8.79
C ALA A 148 -3.67 -1.34 8.79
N VAL A 149 -3.05 -2.50 8.95
CA VAL A 149 -1.59 -2.66 8.90
C VAL A 149 -1.22 -3.69 7.87
N THR A 150 -0.15 -3.46 7.13
CA THR A 150 0.36 -4.41 6.14
C THR A 150 1.71 -4.99 6.57
N GLU A 151 1.78 -6.31 6.69
CA GLU A 151 3.03 -7.04 6.75
C GLU A 151 3.64 -7.16 5.35
N ARG A 152 4.91 -6.81 5.21
CA ARG A 152 5.63 -6.84 3.94
C ARG A 152 7.08 -7.35 4.06
N GLY A 153 7.41 -8.00 5.16
CA GLY A 153 8.73 -8.52 5.48
C GLY A 153 9.60 -7.54 6.25
N VAL A 154 10.60 -8.10 6.89
CA VAL A 154 11.67 -7.40 7.61
C VAL A 154 13.01 -7.67 6.93
N SER A 155 13.95 -6.74 7.05
CA SER A 155 15.32 -6.94 6.58
C SER A 155 15.99 -8.09 7.34
N PHE A 156 16.56 -9.03 6.60
CA PHE A 156 17.27 -10.17 7.13
C PHE A 156 18.64 -10.27 6.45
N GLY A 157 19.61 -9.59 7.03
CA GLY A 157 20.89 -9.34 6.37
C GLY A 157 20.78 -8.26 5.29
N TYR A 158 21.73 -8.25 4.36
CA TYR A 158 21.74 -7.32 3.23
C TYR A 158 20.88 -7.85 2.07
N HIS A 159 20.16 -6.95 1.40
CA HIS A 159 19.41 -7.23 0.15
C HIS A 159 18.40 -8.38 0.26
N ASN A 160 17.93 -8.71 1.44
CA ASN A 160 16.97 -9.79 1.64
C ASN A 160 15.86 -9.38 2.62
N LEU A 161 14.68 -9.97 2.43
CA LEU A 161 13.52 -9.81 3.28
C LEU A 161 12.99 -11.18 3.70
N VAL A 162 12.47 -11.25 4.93
CA VAL A 162 11.80 -12.45 5.46
C VAL A 162 10.48 -12.02 6.10
N VAL A 163 9.45 -12.82 5.91
CA VAL A 163 8.19 -12.68 6.64
C VAL A 163 8.14 -13.69 7.77
N ASP A 164 8.07 -13.20 8.99
CA ASP A 164 7.73 -14.03 10.13
C ASP A 164 6.20 -14.17 10.20
N MET A 165 5.69 -15.36 9.88
CA MET A 165 4.25 -15.62 9.88
C MET A 165 3.60 -15.43 11.26
N ARG A 166 4.37 -15.43 12.35
CA ARG A 166 3.90 -15.10 13.70
C ARG A 166 3.53 -13.63 13.85
N SER A 167 4.03 -12.77 12.97
CA SER A 167 3.72 -11.33 12.97
C SER A 167 2.22 -11.07 12.81
N PHE A 168 1.50 -11.90 12.05
CA PHE A 168 0.07 -11.75 11.83
C PHE A 168 -0.76 -11.84 13.13
N PRO A 169 -0.69 -12.93 13.90
CA PRO A 169 -1.41 -13.00 15.18
C PRO A 169 -0.91 -11.96 16.18
N MET A 170 0.36 -11.55 16.16
CA MET A 170 0.89 -10.50 17.03
C MET A 170 0.22 -9.14 16.73
N MET A 171 0.20 -8.71 15.47
CA MET A 171 -0.42 -7.44 15.08
C MET A 171 -1.94 -7.46 15.20
N ARG A 172 -2.60 -8.60 14.96
CA ARG A 172 -4.06 -8.71 15.13
C ARG A 172 -4.55 -8.45 16.55
N LYS A 173 -3.71 -8.61 17.55
CA LYS A 173 -4.04 -8.30 18.96
C LYS A 173 -4.37 -6.83 19.18
N PHE A 174 -3.93 -5.95 18.28
CA PHE A 174 -4.24 -4.52 18.33
C PHE A 174 -5.65 -4.17 17.85
N GLY A 175 -6.43 -5.17 17.37
CA GLY A 175 -7.84 -4.98 17.02
C GLY A 175 -8.10 -4.54 15.58
N TYR A 176 -7.08 -4.32 14.77
CA TYR A 176 -7.20 -3.87 13.38
C TYR A 176 -6.93 -4.98 12.36
N PRO A 177 -7.47 -4.88 11.14
CA PRO A 177 -7.15 -5.78 10.04
C PRO A 177 -5.65 -5.80 9.75
N VAL A 178 -5.12 -7.00 9.51
CA VAL A 178 -3.75 -7.21 9.07
C VAL A 178 -3.77 -7.72 7.63
N ILE A 179 -3.07 -7.01 6.76
CA ILE A 179 -2.95 -7.29 5.32
C ILE A 179 -1.59 -7.93 5.07
N TYR A 180 -1.54 -8.92 4.20
CA TYR A 180 -0.30 -9.52 3.73
C TYR A 180 0.06 -9.01 2.34
N ASP A 181 1.21 -8.33 2.21
CA ASP A 181 1.77 -7.95 0.91
C ASP A 181 2.72 -9.05 0.43
N ALA A 182 2.15 -10.08 -0.17
CA ALA A 182 2.90 -11.23 -0.68
C ALA A 182 3.89 -10.84 -1.80
N THR A 183 3.57 -9.81 -2.59
CA THR A 183 4.41 -9.38 -3.71
C THR A 183 5.70 -8.69 -3.25
N HIS A 184 5.58 -7.73 -2.34
CA HIS A 184 6.75 -6.97 -1.89
C HIS A 184 7.57 -7.68 -0.80
N SER A 185 7.02 -8.72 -0.16
CA SER A 185 7.74 -9.51 0.84
C SER A 185 8.86 -10.38 0.24
N VAL A 186 8.80 -10.68 -1.04
CA VAL A 186 9.81 -11.47 -1.77
C VAL A 186 10.75 -10.60 -2.62
N GLN A 187 10.76 -9.29 -2.41
CA GLN A 187 11.74 -8.41 -3.03
C GLN A 187 13.15 -8.66 -2.50
N LEU A 188 14.14 -8.41 -3.36
CA LEU A 188 15.55 -8.34 -3.01
C LEU A 188 16.01 -6.89 -3.16
N PRO A 189 15.88 -6.06 -2.11
CA PRO A 189 16.12 -4.63 -2.19
C PRO A 189 17.57 -4.31 -2.57
N GLY A 190 17.76 -3.54 -3.66
CA GLY A 190 19.10 -3.13 -4.10
C GLY A 190 19.99 -4.24 -4.66
N ALA A 191 19.53 -5.48 -4.78
CA ALA A 191 20.35 -6.61 -5.20
C ALA A 191 20.85 -6.49 -6.67
N MET A 192 20.20 -5.65 -7.48
CA MET A 192 20.58 -5.38 -8.88
C MET A 192 21.03 -3.92 -9.09
N GLY A 193 21.60 -3.29 -8.06
CA GLY A 193 22.06 -1.90 -8.11
C GLY A 193 20.91 -0.90 -8.21
N THR A 194 20.60 -0.42 -9.42
CA THR A 194 19.53 0.58 -9.66
C THR A 194 18.12 -0.01 -9.75
N VAL A 195 17.99 -1.36 -9.76
CA VAL A 195 16.71 -2.07 -9.89
C VAL A 195 16.55 -3.03 -8.72
N THR A 196 15.35 -3.08 -8.19
CA THR A 196 14.97 -4.07 -7.16
C THR A 196 14.74 -5.42 -7.82
N GLY A 197 15.46 -6.45 -7.37
CA GLY A 197 15.20 -7.84 -7.72
C GLY A 197 14.03 -8.43 -6.94
N GLY A 198 13.68 -9.68 -7.22
CA GLY A 198 12.65 -10.40 -6.48
C GLY A 198 12.55 -11.87 -6.90
N GLN A 199 12.05 -12.69 -5.97
CA GLN A 199 11.82 -14.12 -6.17
C GLN A 199 10.36 -14.37 -6.55
N ARG A 200 10.03 -14.13 -7.81
CA ARG A 200 8.64 -14.20 -8.33
C ARG A 200 7.94 -15.53 -8.04
N ASP A 201 8.69 -16.63 -8.11
CA ASP A 201 8.19 -17.99 -7.91
C ASP A 201 7.75 -18.27 -6.46
N MET A 202 8.08 -17.36 -5.54
CA MET A 202 7.71 -17.47 -4.13
C MET A 202 6.44 -16.66 -3.77
N ILE A 203 5.78 -16.04 -4.74
CA ILE A 203 4.55 -15.25 -4.49
C ILE A 203 3.31 -16.12 -4.29
N PRO A 204 3.08 -17.23 -5.04
CA PRO A 204 1.90 -18.07 -4.89
C PRO A 204 1.81 -18.76 -3.54
#